data_4ee75e2b8505235db0aa57c030ad551c
#
_entry.id   4ee75e2b8505235db0aa57c030ad551c
#
_cell.length_a   1.000
_cell.length_b   1.000
_cell.length_c   1.000
_cell.angle_alpha   90.00
_cell.angle_beta   90.00
_cell.angle_gamma   90.00
#
_symmetry.space_group_name_H-M   'P 1'
#
loop_
_entity.id
_entity.type
_entity.pdbx_description
1 polymer ?
#
loop_
_entity_poly.entity_id
_entity_poly.type
_entity_poly.pdbx_seq_one_letter_code
_entity_poly.pdbx_strand_id
1 'polypeptide(L)'
;MRRTLLLIAAALALLLGLAGAFWATRQPRVYAPQGPGAIYLALGDSLAWGFRLDDRTTQSYPALVQAGISAGTPELVNIAVPGETSGSLLVGQLPRAVELIGAARRAGRSVSPITLDIGGNDLRNVERASPAEREATVDAARRNIARTLDELRSAAGPQADIAIMTYYNPYGGDASVLGGDGYWVEQLNFAIREEAGRRGVAVAEVYPAFEGGRFYTHTFILFGDIHANAQGHALIAERFLAALGYK
;
A
#
# COMPACT_ATOMS: atom_id res chain seq x y z
N MET A 1 -2.79 -33.19 45.43
CA MET A 1 -1.53 -32.69 44.87
C MET A 1 -1.28 -33.09 43.41
N ARG A 2 -1.22 -34.35 42.98
CA ARG A 2 -0.92 -34.73 41.58
C ARG A 2 -1.91 -34.14 40.53
N ARG A 3 -3.22 -34.16 40.80
CA ARG A 3 -4.24 -33.56 39.86
C ARG A 3 -4.12 -32.05 39.70
N THR A 4 -3.80 -31.34 40.78
CA THR A 4 -3.60 -29.85 40.75
C THR A 4 -2.35 -29.49 39.95
N LEU A 5 -1.26 -30.25 40.10
CA LEU A 5 -0.02 -30.05 39.33
C LEU A 5 -0.23 -30.30 37.83
N LEU A 6 -1.03 -31.32 37.47
CA LEU A 6 -1.36 -31.60 36.06
C LEU A 6 -2.22 -30.50 35.44
N LEU A 7 -3.17 -29.92 36.17
CA LEU A 7 -3.97 -28.80 35.70
C LEU A 7 -3.15 -27.53 35.51
N ILE A 8 -2.21 -27.25 36.41
CA ILE A 8 -1.29 -26.10 36.29
C ILE A 8 -0.37 -26.29 35.10
N ALA A 9 0.17 -27.48 34.88
CA ALA A 9 1.03 -27.76 33.72
C ALA A 9 0.28 -27.63 32.39
N ALA A 10 -0.98 -28.12 32.33
CA ALA A 10 -1.83 -27.95 31.14
C ALA A 10 -2.18 -26.49 30.84
N ALA A 11 -2.50 -25.71 31.88
CA ALA A 11 -2.77 -24.28 31.73
C ALA A 11 -1.54 -23.48 31.26
N LEU A 12 -0.35 -23.80 31.79
CA LEU A 12 0.91 -23.21 31.35
C LEU A 12 1.25 -23.56 29.89
N ALA A 13 1.06 -24.83 29.50
CA ALA A 13 1.27 -25.27 28.12
C ALA A 13 0.32 -24.55 27.14
N LEU A 14 -0.95 -24.36 27.54
CA LEU A 14 -1.94 -23.62 26.75
C LEU A 14 -1.55 -22.14 26.60
N LEU A 15 -1.12 -21.50 27.70
CA LEU A 15 -0.66 -20.10 27.67
C LEU A 15 0.60 -19.92 26.84
N LEU A 16 1.56 -20.84 26.92
CA LEU A 16 2.77 -20.82 26.07
C LEU A 16 2.43 -21.08 24.61
N GLY A 17 1.48 -21.96 24.31
CA GLY A 17 0.97 -22.20 22.97
C GLY A 17 0.27 -20.97 22.39
N LEU A 18 -0.58 -20.30 23.16
CA LEU A 18 -1.25 -19.06 22.77
C LEU A 18 -0.27 -17.91 22.60
N ALA A 19 0.71 -17.76 23.48
CA ALA A 19 1.76 -16.77 23.37
C ALA A 19 2.64 -17.02 22.14
N GLY A 20 3.00 -18.27 21.87
CA GLY A 20 3.76 -18.67 20.67
C GLY A 20 2.98 -18.41 19.38
N ALA A 21 1.69 -18.74 19.33
CA ALA A 21 0.82 -18.44 18.19
C ALA A 21 0.67 -16.92 17.98
N PHE A 22 0.46 -16.17 19.06
CA PHE A 22 0.39 -14.71 19.03
C PHE A 22 1.70 -14.06 18.54
N TRP A 23 2.85 -14.61 18.94
CA TRP A 23 4.15 -14.13 18.51
C TRP A 23 4.42 -14.48 17.03
N ALA A 24 4.08 -15.70 16.61
CA ALA A 24 4.24 -16.15 15.23
C ALA A 24 3.41 -15.33 14.24
N THR A 25 2.20 -14.88 14.63
CA THR A 25 1.34 -14.03 13.79
C THR A 25 1.84 -12.58 13.66
N ARG A 26 2.79 -12.15 14.52
CA ARG A 26 3.39 -10.82 14.52
C ARG A 26 4.73 -10.73 13.80
N GLN A 27 5.32 -11.86 13.42
CA GLN A 27 6.57 -11.83 12.65
C GLN A 27 6.31 -11.29 11.24
N PRO A 28 7.14 -10.36 10.76
CA PRO A 28 7.07 -9.92 9.38
C PRO A 28 7.24 -11.12 8.44
N ARG A 29 6.38 -11.20 7.43
CA ARG A 29 6.51 -12.19 6.36
C ARG A 29 7.43 -11.62 5.29
N VAL A 30 8.40 -12.39 4.85
CA VAL A 30 9.26 -11.98 3.73
C VAL A 30 8.43 -12.07 2.46
N TYR A 31 8.33 -10.95 1.74
CA TYR A 31 7.76 -10.95 0.40
C TYR A 31 8.67 -11.72 -0.55
N ALA A 32 8.07 -12.56 -1.38
CA ALA A 32 8.76 -13.30 -2.43
C ALA A 32 7.96 -13.15 -3.74
N PRO A 33 8.57 -12.60 -4.82
CA PRO A 33 7.91 -12.43 -6.10
C PRO A 33 7.38 -13.75 -6.67
N GLN A 34 6.16 -13.72 -7.20
CA GLN A 34 5.52 -14.86 -7.86
C GLN A 34 5.51 -14.69 -9.39
N GLY A 35 5.64 -13.46 -9.85
CA GLY A 35 5.63 -13.08 -11.25
C GLY A 35 4.29 -12.52 -11.74
N PRO A 36 4.31 -11.88 -12.92
CA PRO A 36 3.12 -11.28 -13.50
C PRO A 36 2.11 -12.33 -13.98
N GLY A 37 0.83 -11.99 -13.82
CA GLY A 37 -0.29 -12.74 -14.37
C GLY A 37 -0.80 -12.16 -15.69
N ALA A 38 -2.05 -12.50 -16.02
CA ALA A 38 -2.72 -12.00 -17.23
C ALA A 38 -3.27 -10.58 -17.06
N ILE A 39 -3.54 -10.15 -15.82
CA ILE A 39 -4.11 -8.85 -15.48
C ILE A 39 -3.24 -8.20 -14.40
N TYR A 40 -2.90 -6.94 -14.64
CA TYR A 40 -2.38 -6.02 -13.63
C TYR A 40 -3.52 -5.13 -13.13
N LEU A 41 -3.83 -5.18 -11.84
CA LEU A 41 -4.89 -4.40 -11.22
C LEU A 41 -4.29 -3.27 -10.39
N ALA A 42 -4.61 -2.02 -10.70
CA ALA A 42 -4.19 -0.85 -9.95
C ALA A 42 -5.38 -0.24 -9.20
N LEU A 43 -5.22 -0.05 -7.90
CA LEU A 43 -6.12 0.65 -7.00
C LEU A 43 -5.39 1.85 -6.40
N GLY A 44 -6.16 2.81 -5.93
CA GLY A 44 -5.58 3.93 -5.20
C GLY A 44 -6.32 5.24 -5.38
N ASP A 45 -5.58 6.31 -5.19
CA ASP A 45 -6.10 7.67 -5.26
C ASP A 45 -5.72 8.38 -6.58
N SER A 46 -5.53 9.69 -6.50
CA SER A 46 -5.15 10.53 -7.64
C SER A 46 -3.79 10.17 -8.25
N LEU A 47 -2.88 9.54 -7.48
CA LEU A 47 -1.58 9.11 -8.01
C LEU A 47 -1.75 7.91 -8.94
N ALA A 48 -2.43 6.84 -8.52
CA ALA A 48 -2.71 5.72 -9.42
C ALA A 48 -3.56 6.14 -10.62
N TRP A 49 -4.50 7.08 -10.42
CA TRP A 49 -5.32 7.59 -11.51
C TRP A 49 -4.50 8.36 -12.56
N GLY A 50 -3.37 8.98 -12.16
CA GLY A 50 -2.55 9.83 -13.01
C GLY A 50 -3.08 11.26 -13.13
N PHE A 51 -3.51 11.83 -12.00
CA PHE A 51 -4.04 13.20 -11.95
C PHE A 51 -3.00 14.23 -12.41
N ARG A 52 -3.40 15.23 -13.19
CA ARG A 52 -2.57 16.29 -13.77
C ARG A 52 -1.58 15.85 -14.86
N LEU A 53 -1.54 14.60 -15.24
CA LEU A 53 -0.72 14.16 -16.38
C LEU A 53 -1.41 14.52 -17.70
N ASP A 54 -0.64 14.88 -18.71
CA ASP A 54 -1.13 15.17 -20.05
C ASP A 54 -1.75 13.93 -20.72
N ASP A 55 -1.10 12.78 -20.51
CA ASP A 55 -1.61 11.48 -20.94
C ASP A 55 -1.41 10.42 -19.84
N ARG A 56 -2.44 10.17 -19.07
CA ARG A 56 -2.40 9.19 -17.99
C ARG A 56 -2.27 7.74 -18.49
N THR A 57 -2.60 7.47 -19.74
CA THR A 57 -2.53 6.11 -20.30
C THR A 57 -1.10 5.65 -20.58
N THR A 58 -0.17 6.59 -20.67
CA THR A 58 1.25 6.33 -20.91
C THR A 58 2.17 6.87 -19.82
N GLN A 59 1.73 7.88 -19.06
CA GLN A 59 2.57 8.58 -18.09
C GLN A 59 2.25 8.24 -16.63
N SER A 60 1.07 7.66 -16.32
CA SER A 60 0.76 7.26 -14.94
C SER A 60 1.67 6.14 -14.47
N TYR A 61 1.96 6.08 -13.17
CA TYR A 61 2.80 5.00 -12.66
C TYR A 61 2.25 3.60 -12.96
N PRO A 62 0.92 3.34 -12.95
CA PRO A 62 0.43 2.02 -13.36
C PRO A 62 0.75 1.69 -14.82
N ALA A 63 0.61 2.66 -15.73
CA ALA A 63 0.96 2.43 -17.14
C ALA A 63 2.47 2.16 -17.31
N LEU A 64 3.30 2.91 -16.58
CA LEU A 64 4.76 2.73 -16.61
C LEU A 64 5.20 1.40 -15.94
N VAL A 65 4.53 0.97 -14.88
CA VAL A 65 4.75 -0.37 -14.29
C VAL A 65 4.39 -1.45 -15.31
N GLN A 66 3.22 -1.35 -15.95
CA GLN A 66 2.82 -2.29 -17.02
C GLN A 66 3.88 -2.39 -18.12
N ALA A 67 4.33 -1.24 -18.61
CA ALA A 67 5.35 -1.19 -19.67
C ALA A 67 6.71 -1.74 -19.22
N GLY A 68 7.03 -1.65 -17.94
CA GLY A 68 8.28 -2.14 -17.35
C GLY A 68 8.30 -3.64 -17.03
N ILE A 69 7.18 -4.35 -17.13
CA ILE A 69 7.11 -5.79 -16.89
C ILE A 69 7.67 -6.53 -18.11
N SER A 70 8.86 -7.13 -17.96
CA SER A 70 9.56 -7.82 -19.04
C SER A 70 9.03 -9.23 -19.33
N ALA A 71 8.42 -9.88 -18.36
CA ALA A 71 7.92 -11.26 -18.44
C ALA A 71 6.47 -11.34 -18.94
N GLY A 72 6.16 -10.69 -20.04
CA GLY A 72 4.80 -10.58 -20.60
C GLY A 72 4.21 -9.19 -20.41
N THR A 73 3.09 -8.91 -21.07
CA THR A 73 2.39 -7.61 -20.93
C THR A 73 0.99 -7.89 -20.36
N PRO A 74 0.80 -7.82 -19.04
CA PRO A 74 -0.52 -7.99 -18.44
C PRO A 74 -1.47 -6.89 -18.93
N GLU A 75 -2.75 -7.18 -19.03
CA GLU A 75 -3.77 -6.16 -19.25
C GLU A 75 -3.88 -5.25 -18.03
N LEU A 76 -3.64 -3.95 -18.18
CA LEU A 76 -3.82 -3.00 -17.09
C LEU A 76 -5.30 -2.67 -16.87
N VAL A 77 -5.78 -2.95 -15.69
CA VAL A 77 -7.09 -2.52 -15.20
C VAL A 77 -6.86 -1.53 -14.05
N ASN A 78 -6.98 -0.24 -14.33
CA ASN A 78 -6.83 0.82 -13.34
C ASN A 78 -8.21 1.27 -12.86
N ILE A 79 -8.52 1.03 -11.57
CA ILE A 79 -9.80 1.41 -10.95
C ILE A 79 -9.64 2.51 -9.90
N ALA A 80 -8.49 3.17 -9.85
CA ALA A 80 -8.20 4.26 -8.92
C ALA A 80 -9.16 5.44 -9.06
N VAL A 81 -9.41 6.13 -7.95
CA VAL A 81 -10.34 7.27 -7.87
C VAL A 81 -9.65 8.46 -7.21
N PRO A 82 -9.53 9.61 -7.90
CA PRO A 82 -8.95 10.81 -7.28
C PRO A 82 -9.68 11.21 -5.99
N GLY A 83 -8.92 11.53 -4.94
CA GLY A 83 -9.47 11.90 -3.64
C GLY A 83 -9.85 10.71 -2.74
N GLU A 84 -9.59 9.48 -3.18
CA GLU A 84 -9.90 8.28 -2.40
C GLU A 84 -9.18 8.28 -1.05
N THR A 85 -9.90 7.94 0.01
CA THR A 85 -9.38 7.70 1.36
C THR A 85 -9.35 6.20 1.65
N SER A 86 -8.61 5.80 2.68
CA SER A 86 -8.61 4.40 3.11
C SER A 86 -10.00 3.89 3.49
N GLY A 87 -10.85 4.77 4.03
CA GLY A 87 -12.22 4.44 4.40
C GLY A 87 -13.15 4.30 3.20
N SER A 88 -13.10 5.23 2.22
CA SER A 88 -13.95 5.17 1.02
C SER A 88 -13.55 4.00 0.10
N LEU A 89 -12.26 3.67 0.04
CA LEU A 89 -11.77 2.50 -0.71
C LEU A 89 -12.42 1.20 -0.26
N LEU A 90 -12.64 1.01 1.04
CA LEU A 90 -13.28 -0.20 1.59
C LEU A 90 -14.71 -0.43 1.06
N VAL A 91 -15.43 0.63 0.73
CA VAL A 91 -16.83 0.54 0.28
C VAL A 91 -16.99 0.75 -1.23
N GLY A 92 -15.96 1.29 -1.89
CA GLY A 92 -15.96 1.59 -3.33
C GLY A 92 -15.05 0.65 -4.13
N GLN A 93 -13.77 0.94 -4.16
CA GLN A 93 -12.81 0.21 -5.00
C GLN A 93 -12.61 -1.25 -4.58
N LEU A 94 -12.56 -1.54 -3.29
CA LEU A 94 -12.27 -2.89 -2.80
C LEU A 94 -13.31 -3.94 -3.23
N PRO A 95 -14.63 -3.72 -3.05
CA PRO A 95 -15.63 -4.64 -3.58
C PRO A 95 -15.52 -4.86 -5.09
N ARG A 96 -15.26 -3.79 -5.85
CA ARG A 96 -15.04 -3.87 -7.30
C ARG A 96 -13.79 -4.66 -7.66
N ALA A 97 -12.70 -4.48 -6.92
CA ALA A 97 -11.47 -5.26 -7.11
C ALA A 97 -11.72 -6.75 -6.88
N VAL A 98 -12.40 -7.11 -5.78
CA VAL A 98 -12.77 -8.49 -5.46
C VAL A 98 -13.63 -9.12 -6.55
N GLU A 99 -14.59 -8.36 -7.09
CA GLU A 99 -15.43 -8.81 -8.20
C GLU A 99 -14.62 -9.07 -9.48
N LEU A 100 -13.73 -8.11 -9.86
CA LEU A 100 -12.84 -8.23 -11.01
C LEU A 100 -11.90 -9.44 -10.89
N ILE A 101 -11.28 -9.63 -9.72
CA ILE A 101 -10.42 -10.79 -9.45
C ILE A 101 -11.22 -12.10 -9.58
N GLY A 102 -12.43 -12.13 -9.01
CA GLY A 102 -13.31 -13.29 -9.09
C GLY A 102 -13.75 -13.60 -10.55
N ALA A 103 -14.06 -12.56 -11.34
CA ALA A 103 -14.40 -12.70 -12.76
C ALA A 103 -13.21 -13.21 -13.58
N ALA A 104 -12.03 -12.64 -13.37
CA ALA A 104 -10.79 -13.07 -14.01
C ALA A 104 -10.52 -14.56 -13.73
N ARG A 105 -10.60 -14.97 -12.46
CA ARG A 105 -10.39 -16.37 -12.06
C ARG A 105 -11.39 -17.33 -12.71
N ARG A 106 -12.67 -16.95 -12.81
CA ARG A 106 -13.69 -17.76 -13.54
C ARG A 106 -13.36 -17.90 -15.02
N ALA A 107 -12.70 -16.89 -15.60
CA ALA A 107 -12.22 -16.91 -16.98
C ALA A 107 -10.85 -17.59 -17.16
N GLY A 108 -10.29 -18.24 -16.12
CA GLY A 108 -8.98 -18.88 -16.17
C GLY A 108 -7.80 -17.90 -16.23
N ARG A 109 -8.02 -16.61 -15.87
CA ARG A 109 -6.99 -15.56 -15.90
C ARG A 109 -6.52 -15.24 -14.49
N SER A 110 -5.22 -15.08 -14.29
CA SER A 110 -4.60 -14.66 -13.03
C SER A 110 -4.50 -13.13 -12.96
N VAL A 111 -4.68 -12.58 -11.76
CA VAL A 111 -4.48 -11.15 -11.46
C VAL A 111 -3.21 -11.01 -10.63
N SER A 112 -2.16 -10.48 -11.25
CA SER A 112 -0.86 -10.16 -10.67
C SER A 112 -0.10 -9.24 -11.64
N PRO A 113 0.54 -8.13 -11.18
CA PRO A 113 0.50 -7.63 -9.82
C PRO A 113 -0.81 -6.92 -9.47
N ILE A 114 -0.97 -6.61 -8.17
CA ILE A 114 -1.94 -5.65 -7.66
C ILE A 114 -1.15 -4.54 -7.00
N THR A 115 -1.32 -3.29 -7.42
CA THR A 115 -0.67 -2.13 -6.80
C THR A 115 -1.68 -1.24 -6.10
N LEU A 116 -1.26 -0.64 -4.99
CA LEU A 116 -2.08 0.21 -4.13
C LEU A 116 -1.31 1.45 -3.67
N ASP A 117 -1.92 2.62 -3.80
CA ASP A 117 -1.56 3.85 -3.10
C ASP A 117 -2.80 4.35 -2.34
N ILE A 118 -2.74 4.43 -1.02
CA ILE A 118 -3.90 4.82 -0.18
C ILE A 118 -3.45 5.34 1.19
N GLY A 119 -4.17 6.34 1.69
CA GLY A 119 -3.95 6.94 3.01
C GLY A 119 -3.51 8.40 2.97
N GLY A 120 -2.97 8.87 1.84
CA GLY A 120 -2.55 10.27 1.69
C GLY A 120 -3.71 11.26 1.88
N ASN A 121 -4.87 10.97 1.32
CA ASN A 121 -6.06 11.82 1.48
C ASN A 121 -6.66 11.76 2.88
N ASP A 122 -6.47 10.69 3.62
CA ASP A 122 -6.87 10.61 5.03
C ASP A 122 -6.15 11.71 5.83
N LEU A 123 -4.82 11.83 5.69
CA LEU A 123 -4.03 12.89 6.34
C LEU A 123 -4.37 14.29 5.82
N ARG A 124 -4.53 14.45 4.51
CA ARG A 124 -4.86 15.73 3.90
C ARG A 124 -6.17 16.31 4.44
N ASN A 125 -7.17 15.46 4.67
CA ASN A 125 -8.46 15.88 5.20
C ASN A 125 -8.38 16.40 6.64
N VAL A 126 -7.31 16.07 7.36
CA VAL A 126 -7.09 16.48 8.77
C VAL A 126 -5.83 17.33 8.96
N GLU A 127 -5.28 17.93 7.88
CA GLU A 127 -4.04 18.72 7.96
C GLU A 127 -4.11 19.91 8.94
N ARG A 128 -5.31 20.41 9.24
CA ARG A 128 -5.55 21.51 10.18
C ARG A 128 -6.15 21.04 11.52
N ALA A 129 -6.29 19.73 11.69
CA ALA A 129 -6.86 19.14 12.89
C ALA A 129 -5.85 19.06 14.04
N SER A 130 -6.30 18.77 15.24
CA SER A 130 -5.46 18.56 16.41
C SER A 130 -4.55 17.33 16.24
N PRO A 131 -3.42 17.26 16.96
CA PRO A 131 -2.57 16.07 16.96
C PRO A 131 -3.31 14.78 17.30
N ALA A 132 -4.27 14.81 18.23
CA ALA A 132 -5.07 13.66 18.61
C ALA A 132 -5.98 13.17 17.45
N GLU A 133 -6.56 14.09 16.68
CA GLU A 133 -7.37 13.75 15.50
C GLU A 133 -6.50 13.18 14.37
N ARG A 134 -5.30 13.74 14.15
CA ARG A 134 -4.36 13.21 13.18
C ARG A 134 -3.89 11.80 13.55
N GLU A 135 -3.58 11.55 14.83
CA GLU A 135 -3.23 10.23 15.35
C GLU A 135 -4.37 9.23 15.14
N ALA A 136 -5.60 9.60 15.52
CA ALA A 136 -6.77 8.75 15.30
C ALA A 136 -7.01 8.44 13.83
N THR A 137 -6.71 9.39 12.93
CA THR A 137 -6.82 9.22 11.48
C THR A 137 -5.77 8.24 10.96
N VAL A 138 -4.51 8.34 11.39
CA VAL A 138 -3.47 7.37 11.04
C VAL A 138 -3.83 5.97 11.52
N ASP A 139 -4.36 5.84 12.74
CA ASP A 139 -4.80 4.55 13.27
C ASP A 139 -6.00 3.97 12.50
N ALA A 140 -6.91 4.82 12.05
CA ALA A 140 -8.02 4.40 11.19
C ALA A 140 -7.50 3.94 9.82
N ALA A 141 -6.63 4.71 9.18
CA ALA A 141 -6.00 4.36 7.91
C ALA A 141 -5.23 3.04 8.02
N ARG A 142 -4.47 2.83 9.10
CA ARG A 142 -3.79 1.57 9.39
C ARG A 142 -4.75 0.38 9.38
N ARG A 143 -5.87 0.46 10.11
CA ARG A 143 -6.87 -0.63 10.14
C ARG A 143 -7.49 -0.88 8.78
N ASN A 144 -7.79 0.18 8.04
CA ASN A 144 -8.38 0.09 6.71
C ASN A 144 -7.41 -0.52 5.69
N ILE A 145 -6.13 -0.12 5.72
CA ILE A 145 -5.06 -0.71 4.91
C ILE A 145 -4.92 -2.20 5.22
N ALA A 146 -4.86 -2.55 6.50
CA ALA A 146 -4.78 -3.94 6.95
C ALA A 146 -5.91 -4.79 6.33
N ARG A 147 -7.15 -4.32 6.46
CA ARG A 147 -8.34 -4.99 5.91
C ARG A 147 -8.28 -5.08 4.38
N THR A 148 -7.90 -4.00 3.72
CA THR A 148 -7.77 -3.97 2.24
C THR A 148 -6.78 -5.04 1.76
N LEU A 149 -5.60 -5.11 2.38
CA LEU A 149 -4.58 -6.09 2.01
C LEU A 149 -5.01 -7.53 2.29
N ASP A 150 -5.73 -7.76 3.39
CA ASP A 150 -6.28 -9.10 3.72
C ASP A 150 -7.34 -9.54 2.69
N GLU A 151 -8.27 -8.67 2.32
CA GLU A 151 -9.31 -8.98 1.35
C GLU A 151 -8.75 -9.16 -0.07
N LEU A 152 -7.79 -8.32 -0.51
CA LEU A 152 -7.10 -8.49 -1.79
C LEU A 152 -6.34 -9.82 -1.83
N ARG A 153 -5.60 -10.16 -0.78
CA ARG A 153 -4.88 -11.44 -0.67
C ARG A 153 -5.84 -12.62 -0.70
N SER A 154 -6.96 -12.54 0.01
CA SER A 154 -7.99 -13.59 0.03
C SER A 154 -8.60 -13.82 -1.35
N ALA A 155 -8.90 -12.74 -2.08
CA ALA A 155 -9.50 -12.82 -3.41
C ALA A 155 -8.52 -13.31 -4.48
N ALA A 156 -7.29 -12.75 -4.50
CA ALA A 156 -6.29 -13.03 -5.54
C ALA A 156 -5.51 -14.34 -5.29
N GLY A 157 -5.44 -14.77 -4.04
CA GLY A 157 -4.72 -15.98 -3.64
C GLY A 157 -3.23 -15.75 -3.37
N PRO A 158 -2.50 -16.80 -2.94
CA PRO A 158 -1.11 -16.68 -2.51
C PRO A 158 -0.12 -16.41 -3.65
N GLN A 159 -0.50 -16.70 -4.90
CA GLN A 159 0.35 -16.55 -6.08
C GLN A 159 0.25 -15.14 -6.71
N ALA A 160 -0.55 -14.24 -6.15
CA ALA A 160 -0.62 -12.87 -6.64
C ALA A 160 0.43 -11.99 -5.95
N ASP A 161 1.18 -11.24 -6.72
CA ASP A 161 2.03 -10.19 -6.19
C ASP A 161 1.18 -8.97 -5.84
N ILE A 162 1.29 -8.52 -4.60
CA ILE A 162 0.62 -7.31 -4.10
C ILE A 162 1.70 -6.37 -3.60
N ALA A 163 1.62 -5.11 -4.01
CA ALA A 163 2.52 -4.06 -3.56
C ALA A 163 1.74 -2.81 -3.14
N ILE A 164 2.19 -2.17 -2.08
CA ILE A 164 1.68 -0.87 -1.62
C ILE A 164 2.84 0.12 -1.56
N MET A 165 2.61 1.41 -1.82
CA MET A 165 3.67 2.40 -1.73
C MET A 165 3.64 3.21 -0.44
N THR A 166 4.80 3.72 -0.03
CA THR A 166 4.93 4.81 0.93
C THR A 166 4.72 6.15 0.22
N TYR A 167 4.11 7.13 0.92
CA TYR A 167 3.90 8.48 0.36
C TYR A 167 5.13 9.36 0.56
N TYR A 168 5.48 10.15 -0.46
CA TYR A 168 6.42 11.25 -0.33
C TYR A 168 5.83 12.38 0.53
N ASN A 169 6.68 13.20 1.14
CA ASN A 169 6.25 14.34 1.95
C ASN A 169 5.98 15.56 1.05
N PRO A 170 4.70 15.94 0.81
CA PRO A 170 4.38 17.07 -0.05
C PRO A 170 4.52 18.41 0.66
N TYR A 171 4.71 18.42 1.97
CA TYR A 171 4.72 19.62 2.78
C TYR A 171 6.15 20.14 3.02
N GLY A 172 7.18 19.32 2.73
CA GLY A 172 8.55 19.62 3.11
C GLY A 172 8.75 19.54 4.63
N GLY A 173 9.87 20.11 5.11
CA GLY A 173 10.21 20.10 6.53
C GLY A 173 10.81 18.78 7.03
N ASP A 174 11.27 18.81 8.27
CA ASP A 174 11.92 17.67 8.93
C ASP A 174 10.87 16.75 9.56
N ALA A 175 10.84 15.50 9.14
CA ALA A 175 9.94 14.48 9.67
C ALA A 175 10.21 14.14 11.16
N SER A 176 11.38 14.50 11.69
CA SER A 176 11.70 14.33 13.11
C SER A 176 11.02 15.37 14.02
N VAL A 177 10.46 16.43 13.45
CA VAL A 177 9.72 17.44 14.21
C VAL A 177 8.37 16.88 14.63
N LEU A 178 8.26 16.52 15.90
CA LEU A 178 7.07 15.91 16.48
C LEU A 178 5.80 16.75 16.21
N GLY A 179 4.80 16.14 15.61
CA GLY A 179 3.53 16.79 15.29
C GLY A 179 3.55 17.66 14.05
N GLY A 180 4.69 17.83 13.37
CA GLY A 180 4.79 18.49 12.08
C GLY A 180 4.16 17.67 10.95
N ASP A 181 3.91 18.29 9.79
CA ASP A 181 3.26 17.59 8.67
C ASP A 181 4.12 16.42 8.16
N GLY A 182 5.44 16.60 8.06
CA GLY A 182 6.37 15.52 7.72
C GLY A 182 6.33 14.35 8.70
N TYR A 183 6.19 14.62 10.00
CA TYR A 183 6.03 13.59 11.03
C TYR A 183 4.79 12.72 10.75
N TRP A 184 3.64 13.32 10.44
CA TRP A 184 2.41 12.57 10.19
C TRP A 184 2.48 11.73 8.91
N VAL A 185 3.16 12.22 7.88
CA VAL A 185 3.42 11.41 6.67
C VAL A 185 4.26 10.18 7.02
N GLU A 186 5.29 10.33 7.87
CA GLU A 186 6.09 9.18 8.33
C GLU A 186 5.31 8.24 9.25
N GLN A 187 4.38 8.72 10.07
CA GLN A 187 3.50 7.84 10.85
C GLN A 187 2.61 6.99 9.93
N LEU A 188 2.06 7.57 8.86
CA LEU A 188 1.32 6.83 7.84
C LEU A 188 2.22 5.81 7.13
N ASN A 189 3.42 6.22 6.72
CA ASN A 189 4.38 5.36 6.05
C ASN A 189 4.84 4.19 6.94
N PHE A 190 5.02 4.46 8.24
CA PHE A 190 5.29 3.41 9.22
C PHE A 190 4.14 2.40 9.30
N ALA A 191 2.88 2.87 9.34
CA ALA A 191 1.71 2.01 9.34
C ALA A 191 1.63 1.16 8.07
N ILE A 192 1.92 1.75 6.90
CA ILE A 192 1.97 1.04 5.60
C ILE A 192 3.00 -0.08 5.64
N ARG A 193 4.26 0.22 6.03
CA ARG A 193 5.34 -0.77 6.11
C ARG A 193 5.01 -1.91 7.07
N GLU A 194 4.45 -1.57 8.23
CA GLU A 194 4.10 -2.57 9.26
C GLU A 194 2.99 -3.51 8.78
N GLU A 195 1.91 -2.97 8.21
CA GLU A 195 0.78 -3.79 7.78
C GLU A 195 1.11 -4.61 6.52
N ALA A 196 1.93 -4.08 5.61
CA ALA A 196 2.46 -4.81 4.46
C ALA A 196 3.39 -5.93 4.91
N GLY A 197 4.33 -5.66 5.81
CA GLY A 197 5.29 -6.65 6.32
C GLY A 197 4.62 -7.83 7.02
N ARG A 198 3.57 -7.58 7.81
CA ARG A 198 2.79 -8.65 8.47
C ARG A 198 2.13 -9.60 7.47
N ARG A 199 1.88 -9.16 6.24
CA ARG A 199 1.12 -9.88 5.20
C ARG A 199 1.97 -10.41 4.06
N GLY A 200 3.28 -10.15 4.08
CA GLY A 200 4.16 -10.50 2.96
C GLY A 200 3.77 -9.75 1.68
N VAL A 201 3.40 -8.48 1.81
CA VAL A 201 3.10 -7.56 0.72
C VAL A 201 4.35 -6.72 0.45
N ALA A 202 4.68 -6.50 -0.81
CA ALA A 202 5.81 -5.68 -1.19
C ALA A 202 5.58 -4.20 -0.85
N VAL A 203 6.62 -3.49 -0.44
CA VAL A 203 6.55 -2.05 -0.19
C VAL A 203 7.39 -1.32 -1.24
N ALA A 204 6.73 -0.50 -2.04
CA ALA A 204 7.41 0.44 -2.93
C ALA A 204 7.81 1.67 -2.12
N GLU A 205 9.10 1.79 -1.78
CA GLU A 205 9.65 2.86 -0.97
C GLU A 205 9.76 4.16 -1.79
N VAL A 206 8.63 4.85 -1.92
CA VAL A 206 8.52 6.10 -2.68
C VAL A 206 8.99 7.29 -1.83
N TYR A 207 8.76 7.27 -0.51
CA TYR A 207 9.15 8.37 0.37
C TYR A 207 10.62 8.78 0.19
N PRO A 208 11.62 7.90 0.39
CA PRO A 208 13.02 8.28 0.27
C PRO A 208 13.42 8.62 -1.18
N ALA A 209 12.66 8.17 -2.16
CA ALA A 209 12.95 8.45 -3.55
C ALA A 209 12.71 9.93 -3.92
N PHE A 210 11.85 10.64 -3.19
CA PHE A 210 11.56 12.06 -3.39
C PHE A 210 12.41 13.00 -2.53
N GLU A 211 13.28 12.47 -1.68
CA GLU A 211 14.19 13.29 -0.86
C GLU A 211 15.28 13.97 -1.67
N GLY A 212 16.09 14.83 -1.02
CA GLY A 212 17.23 15.49 -1.65
C GLY A 212 16.85 16.50 -2.74
N GLY A 213 15.67 17.14 -2.62
CA GLY A 213 15.21 18.16 -3.55
C GLY A 213 14.45 17.61 -4.76
N ARG A 214 14.37 16.29 -4.96
CA ARG A 214 13.58 15.69 -6.05
C ARG A 214 12.10 16.02 -5.95
N PHE A 215 11.60 16.19 -4.75
CA PHE A 215 10.25 16.66 -4.50
C PHE A 215 9.89 17.88 -5.37
N TYR A 216 10.78 18.88 -5.46
CA TYR A 216 10.52 20.10 -6.26
C TYR A 216 10.51 19.85 -7.77
N THR A 217 11.26 18.89 -8.26
CA THR A 217 11.39 18.61 -9.69
C THR A 217 10.46 17.50 -10.17
N HIS A 218 9.96 16.66 -9.24
CA HIS A 218 9.15 15.48 -9.55
C HIS A 218 7.67 15.65 -9.16
N THR A 219 7.28 16.86 -8.70
CA THR A 219 5.90 17.22 -8.41
C THR A 219 5.53 18.56 -9.04
N PHE A 220 4.25 18.89 -9.00
CA PHE A 220 3.75 20.22 -9.39
C PHE A 220 3.77 21.22 -8.23
N ILE A 221 4.52 20.99 -7.15
CA ILE A 221 4.49 21.83 -5.95
C ILE A 221 4.86 23.29 -6.21
N LEU A 222 5.76 23.55 -7.15
CA LEU A 222 6.12 24.91 -7.55
C LEU A 222 4.95 25.67 -8.19
N PHE A 223 3.91 24.96 -8.59
CA PHE A 223 2.65 25.49 -9.12
C PHE A 223 1.50 25.38 -8.11
N GLY A 224 1.80 25.10 -6.82
CA GLY A 224 0.83 24.99 -5.75
C GLY A 224 0.04 23.66 -5.73
N ASP A 225 0.55 22.61 -6.40
CA ASP A 225 -0.10 21.30 -6.46
C ASP A 225 0.86 20.20 -6.00
N ILE A 226 0.39 19.35 -5.08
CA ILE A 226 1.20 18.31 -4.44
C ILE A 226 1.41 17.07 -5.30
N HIS A 227 0.71 16.92 -6.43
CA HIS A 227 0.75 15.71 -7.23
C HIS A 227 2.10 15.56 -7.95
N ALA A 228 2.49 14.29 -8.13
CA ALA A 228 3.65 13.94 -8.94
C ALA A 228 3.43 14.34 -10.42
N ASN A 229 4.47 14.86 -11.06
CA ASN A 229 4.50 15.07 -12.51
C ASN A 229 4.97 13.79 -13.24
N ALA A 230 5.13 13.84 -14.55
CA ALA A 230 5.55 12.65 -15.33
C ALA A 230 6.87 12.03 -14.83
N GLN A 231 7.85 12.85 -14.40
CA GLN A 231 9.10 12.36 -13.82
C GLN A 231 8.87 11.69 -12.45
N GLY A 232 7.98 12.25 -11.63
CA GLY A 232 7.59 11.67 -10.35
C GLY A 232 6.86 10.35 -10.55
N HIS A 233 5.97 10.24 -11.52
CA HIS A 233 5.31 8.98 -11.87
C HIS A 233 6.29 7.91 -12.35
N ALA A 234 7.30 8.29 -13.15
CA ALA A 234 8.36 7.37 -13.56
C ALA A 234 9.16 6.85 -12.35
N LEU A 235 9.47 7.72 -11.39
CA LEU A 235 10.15 7.33 -10.16
C LEU A 235 9.28 6.40 -9.29
N ILE A 236 7.98 6.68 -9.15
CA ILE A 236 7.04 5.80 -8.44
C ILE A 236 6.98 4.42 -9.10
N ALA A 237 6.87 4.37 -10.44
CA ALA A 237 6.85 3.13 -11.20
C ALA A 237 8.14 2.31 -10.99
N GLU A 238 9.30 2.98 -10.98
CA GLU A 238 10.58 2.35 -10.70
C GLU A 238 10.59 1.68 -9.31
N ARG A 239 10.04 2.34 -8.29
CA ARG A 239 9.95 1.77 -6.92
C ARG A 239 9.01 0.57 -6.87
N PHE A 240 7.87 0.61 -7.56
CA PHE A 240 6.98 -0.55 -7.65
C PHE A 240 7.65 -1.74 -8.37
N LEU A 241 8.28 -1.53 -9.52
CA LEU A 241 8.97 -2.60 -10.25
C LEU A 241 10.10 -3.23 -9.42
N ALA A 242 10.86 -2.40 -8.70
CA ALA A 242 11.91 -2.89 -7.80
C ALA A 242 11.32 -3.70 -6.63
N ALA A 243 10.26 -3.21 -6.00
CA ALA A 243 9.60 -3.90 -4.88
C ALA A 243 8.98 -5.23 -5.30
N LEU A 244 8.40 -5.28 -6.50
CA LEU A 244 7.81 -6.49 -7.08
C LEU A 244 8.85 -7.49 -7.60
N GLY A 245 10.12 -7.08 -7.76
CA GLY A 245 11.17 -7.94 -8.33
C GLY A 245 10.98 -8.21 -9.84
N TYR A 246 10.40 -7.26 -10.58
CA TYR A 246 10.06 -7.40 -12.00
C TYR A 246 11.09 -6.74 -12.96
N LYS A 247 12.19 -6.25 -12.41
CA LYS A 247 13.34 -5.72 -13.17
C LYS A 247 14.33 -6.82 -13.51
#